data_9fb159379c88604c10512bcdb191b70b
#
_entry.id   9fb159379c88604c10512bcdb191b70b
#
_cell.length_a   1.000
_cell.length_b   1.000
_cell.length_c   1.000
_cell.angle_alpha   90.00
_cell.angle_beta   90.00
_cell.angle_gamma   90.00
#
_symmetry.space_group_name_H-M   'P 1'
#
loop_
_entity.id
_entity.type
_entity.pdbx_description
1 polymer ?
#
loop_
_entity_poly.entity_id
_entity_poly.type
_entity_poly.pdbx_seq_one_letter_code
_entity_poly.pdbx_strand_id
1 'polypeptide(L)'
;MAERVLIVGGGDGGTILANALDKRRFDVTMLTASPKHMFQPALLYVAFKNASRDIAREQRTLLDRRVRLVHDAVKQVDLKAQVVTTASGERYEYDYVVLGTGIRTNPGEIPGLAEVNAEFGDYHSSVSQAEKLWSRLDAFQGGTIALGQSTPVIKCPPSPIEGILLTDELLRKRGLRDKTRLVFFTPYPRAYPAKPMNEVVEPILRERGIEIVPFFDVDKIDPETRTITSIEGDEIVYDLPIIIPPFIGADIAYEPANVVDASGFVIADKNTMRVKGTETAFAIGDGSTTPTSKSGVAAHLEAQAVAKIIAGEPAKYNGRTHCPLDMAFGRGTFVIGTYDAPVRKLPPTRLKHWMKMAFARFYWISLRGWLEPMFTVYFKLTEPRP
;
A
#
# COMPACT_ATOMS: atom_id res chain seq x y z
N MET A 1 32.18 -1.24 19.40
CA MET A 1 31.08 -0.25 19.40
C MET A 1 29.86 -0.91 18.79
N ALA A 2 28.66 -0.54 19.16
CA ALA A 2 27.46 -1.03 18.51
C ALA A 2 27.39 -0.49 17.06
N GLU A 3 26.95 -1.31 16.11
CA GLU A 3 26.78 -0.89 14.70
C GLU A 3 25.58 0.03 14.59
N ARG A 4 25.70 1.13 13.85
CA ARG A 4 24.67 2.14 13.66
C ARG A 4 23.73 1.70 12.53
N VAL A 5 22.45 1.47 12.86
CA VAL A 5 21.43 1.17 11.87
C VAL A 5 20.48 2.38 11.75
N LEU A 6 20.52 3.02 10.59
CA LEU A 6 19.66 4.18 10.29
C LEU A 6 18.45 3.72 9.46
N ILE A 7 17.26 3.98 9.96
CA ILE A 7 16.00 3.64 9.29
C ILE A 7 15.35 4.92 8.80
N VAL A 8 15.12 5.02 7.49
CA VAL A 8 14.45 6.15 6.85
C VAL A 8 13.01 5.77 6.55
N GLY A 9 12.10 6.33 7.34
CA GLY A 9 10.66 6.10 7.22
C GLY A 9 10.05 5.32 8.39
N GLY A 10 9.00 5.88 8.98
CA GLY A 10 8.25 5.34 10.11
C GLY A 10 6.99 4.55 9.72
N GLY A 11 6.92 4.02 8.48
CA GLY A 11 5.84 3.13 8.04
C GLY A 11 5.96 1.72 8.63
N ASP A 12 5.13 0.78 8.13
CA ASP A 12 5.07 -0.62 8.61
C ASP A 12 6.46 -1.27 8.64
N GLY A 13 7.16 -1.26 7.49
CA GLY A 13 8.47 -1.90 7.36
C GLY A 13 9.50 -1.30 8.32
N GLY A 14 9.62 0.04 8.37
CA GLY A 14 10.59 0.71 9.26
C GLY A 14 10.30 0.46 10.73
N THR A 15 9.03 0.51 11.15
CA THR A 15 8.62 0.28 12.54
C THR A 15 8.89 -1.15 12.99
N ILE A 16 8.55 -2.13 12.14
CA ILE A 16 8.78 -3.56 12.41
C ILE A 16 10.27 -3.85 12.47
N LEU A 17 11.05 -3.34 11.51
CA LEU A 17 12.51 -3.51 11.50
C LEU A 17 13.15 -2.91 12.77
N ALA A 18 12.76 -1.67 13.11
CA ALA A 18 13.28 -1.01 14.31
C ALA A 18 13.03 -1.84 15.57
N ASN A 19 11.88 -2.49 15.68
CA ASN A 19 11.55 -3.35 16.82
C ASN A 19 12.23 -4.72 16.77
N ALA A 20 12.46 -5.29 15.57
CA ALA A 20 13.06 -6.61 15.39
C ALA A 20 14.58 -6.66 15.67
N LEU A 21 15.32 -5.59 15.40
CA LEU A 21 16.76 -5.51 15.64
C LEU A 21 17.10 -5.64 17.13
N ASP A 22 18.19 -6.35 17.47
CA ASP A 22 18.70 -6.46 18.85
C ASP A 22 19.44 -5.18 19.28
N LYS A 23 18.84 -4.39 20.17
CA LYS A 23 19.37 -3.11 20.68
C LYS A 23 20.57 -3.25 21.62
N ARG A 24 21.07 -4.47 21.86
CA ARG A 24 22.37 -4.71 22.53
C ARG A 24 23.50 -4.72 21.54
N ARG A 25 23.21 -5.06 20.27
CA ARG A 25 24.18 -5.13 19.17
C ARG A 25 24.14 -3.87 18.29
N PHE A 26 22.95 -3.28 18.10
CA PHE A 26 22.72 -2.20 17.17
C PHE A 26 22.24 -0.92 17.84
N ASP A 27 22.84 0.21 17.46
CA ASP A 27 22.33 1.57 17.77
C ASP A 27 21.34 1.95 16.66
N VAL A 28 20.06 1.91 16.98
CA VAL A 28 18.97 2.07 15.99
C VAL A 28 18.41 3.48 16.06
N THR A 29 18.57 4.24 14.97
CA THR A 29 17.95 5.54 14.78
C THR A 29 16.92 5.49 13.67
N MET A 30 15.71 6.00 13.92
CA MET A 30 14.65 6.17 12.92
C MET A 30 14.42 7.63 12.60
N LEU A 31 14.52 8.00 11.33
CA LEU A 31 14.13 9.30 10.78
C LEU A 31 12.74 9.19 10.16
N THR A 32 11.82 10.05 10.53
CA THR A 32 10.46 10.09 9.96
C THR A 32 9.94 11.50 9.83
N ALA A 33 9.30 11.83 8.70
CA ALA A 33 8.70 13.15 8.48
C ALA A 33 7.42 13.38 9.34
N SER A 34 6.76 12.30 9.79
CA SER A 34 5.52 12.39 10.56
C SER A 34 5.71 11.86 11.97
N PRO A 35 5.19 12.57 13.00
CA PRO A 35 5.14 12.06 14.37
C PRO A 35 4.13 10.90 14.53
N LYS A 36 3.21 10.75 13.56
CA LYS A 36 2.14 9.75 13.60
C LYS A 36 2.37 8.66 12.57
N HIS A 37 2.15 7.44 12.99
CA HIS A 37 2.00 6.26 12.14
C HIS A 37 0.53 6.08 11.78
N MET A 38 0.23 5.90 10.50
CA MET A 38 -1.12 5.70 10.00
C MET A 38 -1.33 4.26 9.52
N PHE A 39 -2.43 3.64 9.94
CA PHE A 39 -2.89 2.38 9.40
C PHE A 39 -3.54 2.62 8.03
N GLN A 40 -2.74 2.64 6.98
CA GLN A 40 -3.15 2.96 5.60
C GLN A 40 -4.39 2.19 5.10
N PRO A 41 -4.55 0.86 5.36
CA PRO A 41 -5.73 0.13 4.92
C PRO A 41 -7.06 0.63 5.51
N ALA A 42 -7.02 1.40 6.61
CA ALA A 42 -8.22 1.97 7.20
C ALA A 42 -8.85 3.06 6.32
N LEU A 43 -8.11 3.71 5.42
CA LEU A 43 -8.64 4.72 4.50
C LEU A 43 -9.80 4.18 3.67
N LEU A 44 -9.76 2.91 3.28
CA LEU A 44 -10.88 2.22 2.63
C LEU A 44 -12.17 2.31 3.47
N TYR A 45 -12.08 2.07 4.77
CA TYR A 45 -13.26 2.11 5.65
C TYR A 45 -13.70 3.52 6.00
N VAL A 46 -12.77 4.49 6.00
CA VAL A 46 -13.14 5.92 6.09
C VAL A 46 -13.99 6.30 4.88
N ALA A 47 -13.54 5.97 3.67
CA ALA A 47 -14.20 6.36 2.42
C ALA A 47 -15.54 5.66 2.16
N PHE A 48 -15.70 4.40 2.59
CA PHE A 48 -16.88 3.60 2.22
C PHE A 48 -17.81 3.24 3.40
N LYS A 49 -17.39 3.45 4.65
CA LYS A 49 -18.15 3.09 5.86
C LYS A 49 -18.16 4.20 6.93
N ASN A 50 -17.62 5.38 6.62
CA ASN A 50 -17.47 6.50 7.57
C ASN A 50 -16.78 6.07 8.89
N ALA A 51 -15.76 5.24 8.81
CA ALA A 51 -15.08 4.68 9.97
C ALA A 51 -13.69 5.34 10.14
N SER A 52 -13.66 6.54 10.75
CA SER A 52 -12.43 7.34 10.95
C SER A 52 -11.71 7.09 12.28
N ARG A 53 -12.18 6.15 13.09
CA ARG A 53 -11.65 5.94 14.44
C ARG A 53 -10.40 5.05 14.45
N ASP A 54 -9.41 5.39 15.30
CA ASP A 54 -8.20 4.59 15.60
C ASP A 54 -7.31 4.26 14.38
N ILE A 55 -7.23 5.19 13.41
CA ILE A 55 -6.46 5.00 12.18
C ILE A 55 -5.02 5.52 12.26
N ALA A 56 -4.66 6.27 13.31
CA ALA A 56 -3.31 6.79 13.51
C ALA A 56 -2.90 6.78 14.98
N ARG A 57 -1.62 6.52 15.23
CA ARG A 57 -1.02 6.56 16.58
C ARG A 57 0.32 7.29 16.55
N GLU A 58 0.70 7.85 17.70
CA GLU A 58 2.03 8.45 17.87
C GLU A 58 3.11 7.40 17.62
N GLN A 59 4.03 7.69 16.69
CA GLN A 59 5.12 6.80 16.28
C GLN A 59 5.93 6.30 17.48
N ARG A 60 6.22 7.19 18.46
CA ARG A 60 6.97 6.85 19.66
C ARG A 60 6.35 5.71 20.46
N THR A 61 5.01 5.62 20.48
CA THR A 61 4.29 4.59 21.25
C THR A 61 4.39 3.19 20.64
N LEU A 62 4.82 3.09 19.38
CA LEU A 62 4.94 1.83 18.62
C LEU A 62 6.35 1.25 18.65
N LEU A 63 7.33 2.00 19.12
CA LEU A 63 8.75 1.64 19.10
C LEU A 63 9.26 1.20 20.48
N ASP A 64 10.25 0.30 20.47
CA ASP A 64 11.09 0.02 21.64
C ASP A 64 11.70 1.36 22.16
N ARG A 65 11.78 1.51 23.49
CA ARG A 65 12.29 2.74 24.12
C ARG A 65 13.73 3.07 23.75
N ARG A 66 14.52 2.08 23.41
CA ARG A 66 15.94 2.19 23.02
C ARG A 66 16.14 2.68 21.58
N VAL A 67 15.10 2.68 20.75
CA VAL A 67 15.17 3.25 19.41
C VAL A 67 15.17 4.76 19.50
N ARG A 68 16.19 5.41 18.95
CA ARG A 68 16.23 6.87 18.80
C ARG A 68 15.28 7.29 17.68
N LEU A 69 14.23 8.02 18.02
CA LEU A 69 13.26 8.54 17.05
C LEU A 69 13.53 10.02 16.80
N VAL A 70 13.68 10.38 15.53
CA VAL A 70 13.88 11.75 15.08
C VAL A 70 12.77 12.12 14.10
N HIS A 71 12.10 13.23 14.41
CA HIS A 71 11.05 13.77 13.53
C HIS A 71 11.65 14.83 12.60
N ASP A 72 12.21 14.34 11.48
CA ASP A 72 12.73 15.19 10.42
C ASP A 72 12.64 14.46 9.09
N ALA A 73 12.29 15.17 8.03
CA ALA A 73 12.20 14.59 6.69
C ALA A 73 13.59 14.40 6.09
N VAL A 74 13.85 13.25 5.49
CA VAL A 74 15.09 13.03 4.75
C VAL A 74 15.01 13.70 3.39
N LYS A 75 16.07 14.41 3.01
CA LYS A 75 16.22 15.10 1.72
C LYS A 75 17.23 14.44 0.80
N GLN A 76 18.29 13.87 1.37
CA GLN A 76 19.35 13.24 0.59
C GLN A 76 19.87 11.98 1.28
N VAL A 77 20.19 10.97 0.48
CA VAL A 77 20.89 9.76 0.90
C VAL A 77 22.13 9.59 0.01
N ASP A 78 23.31 9.77 0.60
CA ASP A 78 24.58 9.49 -0.04
C ASP A 78 25.05 8.09 0.38
N LEU A 79 24.91 7.14 -0.53
CA LEU A 79 25.26 5.73 -0.29
C LEU A 79 26.76 5.49 -0.31
N LYS A 80 27.54 6.35 -1.01
CA LYS A 80 28.99 6.25 -1.05
C LYS A 80 29.63 6.80 0.20
N ALA A 81 29.19 7.97 0.64
CA ALA A 81 29.65 8.59 1.87
C ALA A 81 29.06 7.95 3.13
N GLN A 82 28.04 7.11 2.99
CA GLN A 82 27.25 6.53 4.10
C GLN A 82 26.65 7.59 5.01
N VAL A 83 26.03 8.62 4.43
CA VAL A 83 25.42 9.75 5.14
C VAL A 83 24.02 10.02 4.64
N VAL A 84 23.10 10.27 5.57
CA VAL A 84 21.76 10.77 5.27
C VAL A 84 21.67 12.22 5.76
N THR A 85 21.13 13.12 4.92
CA THR A 85 20.89 14.53 5.25
C THR A 85 19.39 14.79 5.32
N THR A 86 18.95 15.45 6.38
CA THR A 86 17.55 15.79 6.62
C THR A 86 17.19 17.19 6.12
N ALA A 87 15.91 17.54 6.18
CA ALA A 87 15.40 18.84 5.76
C ALA A 87 15.91 20.00 6.66
N SER A 88 16.19 19.73 7.95
CA SER A 88 16.82 20.70 8.85
C SER A 88 18.32 20.89 8.58
N GLY A 89 18.93 20.07 7.72
CA GLY A 89 20.37 20.07 7.41
C GLY A 89 21.20 19.17 8.32
N GLU A 90 20.61 18.49 9.27
CA GLU A 90 21.30 17.51 10.12
C GLU A 90 21.80 16.32 9.30
N ARG A 91 22.99 15.80 9.66
CA ARG A 91 23.67 14.71 8.98
C ARG A 91 23.79 13.50 9.90
N TYR A 92 23.43 12.33 9.39
CA TYR A 92 23.46 11.06 10.09
C TYR A 92 24.35 10.08 9.35
N GLU A 93 25.46 9.69 9.95
CA GLU A 93 26.30 8.61 9.47
C GLU A 93 25.72 7.26 9.93
N TYR A 94 25.96 6.21 9.15
CA TYR A 94 25.47 4.88 9.44
C TYR A 94 26.45 3.78 9.02
N ASP A 95 26.31 2.62 9.63
CA ASP A 95 26.96 1.38 9.17
C ASP A 95 25.99 0.58 8.28
N TYR A 96 24.68 0.64 8.60
CA TYR A 96 23.59 0.15 7.74
C TYR A 96 22.50 1.21 7.59
N VAL A 97 21.95 1.35 6.37
CA VAL A 97 20.75 2.17 6.14
C VAL A 97 19.62 1.32 5.56
N VAL A 98 18.40 1.54 6.05
CA VAL A 98 17.21 0.89 5.52
C VAL A 98 16.20 1.94 5.08
N LEU A 99 15.90 1.93 3.78
CA LEU A 99 15.02 2.87 3.10
C LEU A 99 13.59 2.30 3.10
N GLY A 100 12.80 2.64 4.09
CA GLY A 100 11.38 2.33 4.23
C GLY A 100 10.51 3.54 3.93
N THR A 101 10.86 4.29 2.89
CA THR A 101 10.32 5.63 2.57
C THR A 101 8.88 5.60 2.06
N GLY A 102 8.40 4.41 1.63
CA GLY A 102 7.08 4.25 1.05
C GLY A 102 6.93 4.97 -0.30
N ILE A 103 5.68 5.22 -0.67
CA ILE A 103 5.30 5.90 -1.91
C ILE A 103 4.29 7.00 -1.62
N ARG A 104 4.16 7.94 -2.54
CA ARG A 104 3.16 9.02 -2.52
C ARG A 104 2.30 9.00 -3.78
N THR A 105 1.08 9.47 -3.68
CA THR A 105 0.21 9.69 -4.84
C THR A 105 0.70 10.87 -5.66
N ASN A 106 0.53 10.79 -6.99
CA ASN A 106 0.92 11.82 -7.94
C ASN A 106 -0.24 12.15 -8.92
N PRO A 107 -1.35 12.72 -8.44
CA PRO A 107 -2.49 13.00 -9.31
C PRO A 107 -2.18 13.99 -10.43
N GLY A 108 -1.14 14.83 -10.29
CA GLY A 108 -0.71 15.76 -11.34
C GLY A 108 -0.05 15.11 -12.55
N GLU A 109 0.22 13.81 -12.52
CA GLU A 109 0.74 13.05 -13.66
C GLU A 109 -0.29 12.88 -14.78
N ILE A 110 -1.57 12.85 -14.43
CA ILE A 110 -2.68 12.70 -15.36
C ILE A 110 -3.45 14.03 -15.45
N PRO A 111 -3.55 14.65 -16.64
CA PRO A 111 -4.32 15.89 -16.81
C PRO A 111 -5.74 15.77 -16.28
N GLY A 112 -6.18 16.73 -15.47
CA GLY A 112 -7.51 16.80 -14.86
C GLY A 112 -7.71 15.93 -13.60
N LEU A 113 -6.81 14.99 -13.28
CA LEU A 113 -7.00 14.12 -12.12
C LEU A 113 -6.81 14.88 -10.79
N ALA A 114 -5.90 15.85 -10.73
CA ALA A 114 -5.69 16.65 -9.54
C ALA A 114 -6.94 17.45 -9.15
N GLU A 115 -7.60 18.05 -10.13
CA GLU A 115 -8.85 18.80 -9.98
C GLU A 115 -9.99 17.89 -9.52
N VAL A 116 -10.12 16.72 -10.14
CA VAL A 116 -11.13 15.71 -9.79
C VAL A 116 -10.91 15.20 -8.36
N ASN A 117 -9.67 14.88 -7.97
CA ASN A 117 -9.38 14.46 -6.60
C ASN A 117 -9.58 15.61 -5.60
N ALA A 118 -9.32 16.85 -5.99
CA ALA A 118 -9.63 18.01 -5.15
C ALA A 118 -11.13 18.18 -4.92
N GLU A 119 -11.98 17.83 -5.88
CA GLU A 119 -13.43 17.90 -5.77
C GLU A 119 -14.05 16.69 -5.08
N PHE A 120 -13.69 15.46 -5.50
CA PHE A 120 -14.37 14.22 -5.08
C PHE A 120 -13.63 13.44 -4.00
N GLY A 121 -12.32 13.63 -3.88
CA GLY A 121 -11.48 12.85 -2.97
C GLY A 121 -11.06 11.49 -3.55
N ASP A 122 -10.22 10.80 -2.80
CA ASP A 122 -9.80 9.42 -3.05
C ASP A 122 -9.52 8.70 -1.71
N TYR A 123 -9.30 7.39 -1.74
CA TYR A 123 -9.05 6.60 -0.52
C TYR A 123 -7.63 6.04 -0.42
N HIS A 124 -6.68 6.66 -1.11
CA HIS A 124 -5.26 6.28 -1.11
C HIS A 124 -4.31 7.39 -0.63
N SER A 125 -4.72 8.67 -0.77
CA SER A 125 -3.84 9.81 -0.52
C SER A 125 -3.78 10.19 0.96
N SER A 126 -4.94 10.43 1.59
CA SER A 126 -4.99 10.90 2.98
C SER A 126 -6.36 10.65 3.62
N VAL A 127 -6.43 10.86 4.94
CA VAL A 127 -7.69 10.80 5.70
C VAL A 127 -8.69 11.83 5.17
N SER A 128 -8.25 13.07 4.95
CA SER A 128 -9.12 14.15 4.47
C SER A 128 -9.67 13.87 3.07
N GLN A 129 -8.91 13.22 2.19
CA GLN A 129 -9.40 12.79 0.88
C GLN A 129 -10.42 11.65 1.00
N ALA A 130 -10.18 10.70 1.90
CA ALA A 130 -11.13 9.61 2.15
C ALA A 130 -12.45 10.10 2.79
N GLU A 131 -12.38 11.06 3.71
CA GLU A 131 -13.56 11.71 4.30
C GLU A 131 -14.34 12.54 3.27
N LYS A 132 -13.63 13.22 2.37
CA LYS A 132 -14.25 13.93 1.24
C LYS A 132 -14.99 12.96 0.33
N LEU A 133 -14.34 11.85 -0.06
CA LEU A 133 -15.00 10.81 -0.87
C LEU A 133 -16.25 10.25 -0.17
N TRP A 134 -16.17 9.99 1.14
CA TRP A 134 -17.35 9.59 1.90
C TRP A 134 -18.48 10.62 1.78
N SER A 135 -18.18 11.91 1.96
CA SER A 135 -19.18 12.97 1.87
C SER A 135 -19.85 13.03 0.49
N ARG A 136 -19.09 12.79 -0.58
CA ARG A 136 -19.62 12.72 -1.95
C ARG A 136 -20.49 11.48 -2.17
N LEU A 137 -20.06 10.33 -1.66
CA LEU A 137 -20.83 9.08 -1.71
C LEU A 137 -22.13 9.20 -0.90
N ASP A 138 -22.07 9.84 0.28
CA ASP A 138 -23.25 10.05 1.13
C ASP A 138 -24.27 11.00 0.50
N ALA A 139 -23.83 12.03 -0.21
CA ALA A 139 -24.69 12.95 -0.93
C ALA A 139 -25.24 12.41 -2.27
N PHE A 140 -24.67 11.32 -2.79
CA PHE A 140 -25.03 10.76 -4.10
C PHE A 140 -26.46 10.21 -4.13
N GLN A 141 -27.23 10.51 -5.21
CA GLN A 141 -28.65 10.16 -5.34
C GLN A 141 -28.96 9.26 -6.55
N GLY A 142 -27.96 8.96 -7.37
CA GLY A 142 -28.10 8.16 -8.60
C GLY A 142 -27.26 8.75 -9.74
N GLY A 143 -27.09 7.98 -10.82
CA GLY A 143 -26.23 8.31 -11.95
C GLY A 143 -25.12 7.30 -12.15
N THR A 144 -24.01 7.70 -12.76
CA THR A 144 -22.87 6.84 -13.05
C THR A 144 -21.76 7.02 -12.02
N ILE A 145 -21.38 5.96 -11.32
CA ILE A 145 -20.15 5.90 -10.53
C ILE A 145 -19.10 5.15 -11.34
N ALA A 146 -17.98 5.81 -11.66
CA ALA A 146 -16.83 5.21 -12.30
C ALA A 146 -15.71 5.02 -11.28
N LEU A 147 -15.37 3.76 -10.93
CA LEU A 147 -14.28 3.43 -10.01
C LEU A 147 -13.20 2.62 -10.72
N GLY A 148 -11.95 3.02 -10.54
CA GLY A 148 -10.82 2.27 -11.07
C GLY A 148 -9.47 2.82 -10.65
N GLN A 149 -8.42 2.18 -11.15
CA GLN A 149 -7.05 2.64 -11.00
C GLN A 149 -6.56 3.30 -12.28
N SER A 150 -5.88 4.42 -12.15
CA SER A 150 -5.42 5.22 -13.28
C SER A 150 -4.23 4.61 -14.03
N THR A 151 -3.39 3.83 -13.33
CA THR A 151 -2.17 3.22 -13.87
C THR A 151 -1.99 1.79 -13.34
N PRO A 152 -1.16 0.95 -13.99
CA PRO A 152 -0.95 -0.44 -13.54
C PRO A 152 -0.34 -0.56 -12.13
N VAL A 153 0.53 0.37 -11.72
CA VAL A 153 1.25 0.28 -10.45
C VAL A 153 0.53 1.05 -9.35
N ILE A 154 -0.05 0.33 -8.40
CA ILE A 154 -0.69 0.92 -7.22
C ILE A 154 -0.25 0.22 -5.93
N LYS A 155 -0.36 0.90 -4.78
CA LYS A 155 -0.33 0.22 -3.49
C LYS A 155 -1.65 -0.51 -3.25
N CYS A 156 -1.58 -1.64 -2.53
CA CYS A 156 -2.75 -2.45 -2.20
C CYS A 156 -3.55 -2.92 -3.44
N PRO A 157 -3.00 -3.79 -4.30
CA PRO A 157 -3.67 -4.26 -5.52
C PRO A 157 -5.11 -4.79 -5.34
N PRO A 158 -5.52 -5.35 -4.17
CA PRO A 158 -6.92 -5.69 -3.90
C PRO A 158 -7.88 -4.51 -3.80
N SER A 159 -7.39 -3.31 -3.47
CA SER A 159 -8.25 -2.19 -3.05
C SER A 159 -9.25 -1.68 -4.09
N PRO A 160 -8.98 -1.68 -5.42
CA PRO A 160 -9.98 -1.31 -6.41
C PRO A 160 -11.23 -2.21 -6.35
N ILE A 161 -11.02 -3.52 -6.19
CA ILE A 161 -12.12 -4.49 -6.05
C ILE A 161 -12.86 -4.29 -4.73
N GLU A 162 -12.16 -4.00 -3.64
CA GLU A 162 -12.79 -3.67 -2.37
C GLU A 162 -13.65 -2.41 -2.49
N GLY A 163 -13.12 -1.37 -3.11
CA GLY A 163 -13.83 -0.10 -3.32
C GLY A 163 -15.12 -0.27 -4.09
N ILE A 164 -15.10 -0.94 -5.24
CA ILE A 164 -16.32 -1.10 -6.06
C ILE A 164 -17.37 -2.00 -5.38
N LEU A 165 -16.94 -3.05 -4.67
CA LEU A 165 -17.86 -3.93 -3.94
C LEU A 165 -18.47 -3.26 -2.70
N LEU A 166 -17.70 -2.43 -1.98
CA LEU A 166 -18.20 -1.65 -0.87
C LEU A 166 -19.14 -0.53 -1.34
N THR A 167 -18.88 0.04 -2.52
CA THR A 167 -19.80 0.99 -3.17
C THR A 167 -21.13 0.31 -3.51
N ASP A 168 -21.12 -0.89 -4.12
CA ASP A 168 -22.32 -1.69 -4.38
C ASP A 168 -23.11 -1.97 -3.08
N GLU A 169 -22.41 -2.38 -2.01
CA GLU A 169 -23.03 -2.61 -0.69
C GLU A 169 -23.69 -1.34 -0.15
N LEU A 170 -23.02 -0.20 -0.21
CA LEU A 170 -23.53 1.10 0.25
C LEU A 170 -24.79 1.51 -0.52
N LEU A 171 -24.74 1.41 -1.85
CA LEU A 171 -25.87 1.76 -2.72
C LEU A 171 -27.10 0.87 -2.47
N ARG A 172 -26.89 -0.43 -2.28
CA ARG A 172 -27.99 -1.37 -1.93
C ARG A 172 -28.60 -1.04 -0.57
N LYS A 173 -27.79 -0.75 0.44
CA LYS A 173 -28.28 -0.34 1.78
C LYS A 173 -29.07 0.96 1.74
N ARG A 174 -28.77 1.84 0.80
CA ARG A 174 -29.47 3.12 0.61
C ARG A 174 -30.65 3.07 -0.39
N GLY A 175 -30.89 1.91 -1.04
CA GLY A 175 -31.93 1.79 -2.07
C GLY A 175 -31.63 2.57 -3.35
N LEU A 176 -30.36 2.82 -3.65
CA LEU A 176 -29.90 3.59 -4.81
C LEU A 176 -29.30 2.72 -5.92
N ARG A 177 -29.16 1.40 -5.68
CA ARG A 177 -28.45 0.54 -6.62
C ARG A 177 -29.09 0.51 -8.02
N ASP A 178 -30.40 0.46 -8.09
CA ASP A 178 -31.15 0.41 -9.36
C ASP A 178 -31.17 1.77 -10.10
N LYS A 179 -30.79 2.85 -9.42
CA LYS A 179 -30.63 4.19 -10.00
C LYS A 179 -29.19 4.51 -10.39
N THR A 180 -28.28 3.54 -10.24
CA THR A 180 -26.85 3.75 -10.40
C THR A 180 -26.24 2.77 -11.39
N ARG A 181 -25.58 3.30 -12.42
CA ARG A 181 -24.65 2.56 -13.27
C ARG A 181 -23.31 2.49 -12.54
N LEU A 182 -22.85 1.29 -12.18
CA LEU A 182 -21.52 1.06 -11.60
C LEU A 182 -20.55 0.57 -12.68
N VAL A 183 -19.51 1.34 -12.94
CA VAL A 183 -18.44 1.03 -13.88
C VAL A 183 -17.14 0.79 -13.12
N PHE A 184 -16.56 -0.37 -13.33
CA PHE A 184 -15.22 -0.71 -12.84
C PHE A 184 -14.25 -0.73 -14.02
N PHE A 185 -13.34 0.22 -14.07
CA PHE A 185 -12.31 0.29 -15.12
C PHE A 185 -10.93 -0.10 -14.57
N THR A 186 -10.10 -0.67 -15.43
CA THR A 186 -8.77 -1.16 -15.04
C THR A 186 -7.84 -1.22 -16.26
N PRO A 187 -6.54 -0.88 -16.11
CA PRO A 187 -5.56 -1.02 -17.20
C PRO A 187 -5.23 -2.49 -17.52
N TYR A 188 -5.66 -3.44 -16.68
CA TYR A 188 -5.42 -4.85 -16.91
C TYR A 188 -6.44 -5.46 -17.89
N PRO A 189 -6.09 -6.62 -18.53
CA PRO A 189 -7.00 -7.33 -19.44
C PRO A 189 -8.19 -8.02 -18.74
N ARG A 190 -8.33 -7.86 -17.45
CA ARG A 190 -9.34 -8.49 -16.59
C ARG A 190 -9.50 -7.72 -15.29
N ALA A 191 -10.58 -7.98 -14.55
CA ALA A 191 -10.91 -7.25 -13.32
C ALA A 191 -9.81 -7.37 -12.23
N TYR A 192 -9.08 -8.50 -12.16
CA TYR A 192 -7.97 -8.67 -11.23
C TYR A 192 -6.72 -9.20 -11.94
N PRO A 193 -5.51 -8.65 -11.69
CA PRO A 193 -4.31 -9.02 -12.45
C PRO A 193 -3.99 -10.51 -12.43
N ALA A 194 -4.02 -11.15 -11.24
CA ALA A 194 -3.75 -12.57 -11.08
C ALA A 194 -4.94 -13.43 -11.52
N LYS A 195 -4.77 -14.22 -12.58
CA LYS A 195 -5.83 -15.06 -13.17
C LYS A 195 -6.61 -15.90 -12.15
N PRO A 196 -5.97 -16.65 -11.21
CA PRO A 196 -6.74 -17.47 -10.26
C PRO A 196 -7.66 -16.63 -9.35
N MET A 197 -7.26 -15.40 -9.02
CA MET A 197 -8.09 -14.51 -8.22
C MET A 197 -9.16 -13.84 -9.07
N ASN A 198 -8.87 -13.52 -10.32
CA ASN A 198 -9.87 -13.03 -11.27
C ASN A 198 -11.04 -14.00 -11.45
N GLU A 199 -10.77 -15.30 -11.49
CA GLU A 199 -11.81 -16.35 -11.56
C GLU A 199 -12.73 -16.39 -10.32
N VAL A 200 -12.34 -15.74 -9.23
CA VAL A 200 -13.19 -15.55 -8.05
C VAL A 200 -13.93 -14.21 -8.12
N VAL A 201 -13.23 -13.15 -8.50
CA VAL A 201 -13.71 -11.76 -8.42
C VAL A 201 -14.67 -11.42 -9.56
N GLU A 202 -14.28 -11.69 -10.81
CA GLU A 202 -15.02 -11.24 -11.99
C GLU A 202 -16.46 -11.78 -12.05
N PRO A 203 -16.74 -13.07 -11.75
CA PRO A 203 -18.13 -13.56 -11.69
C PRO A 203 -18.98 -12.81 -10.66
N ILE A 204 -18.41 -12.44 -9.50
CA ILE A 204 -19.11 -11.70 -8.46
C ILE A 204 -19.44 -10.28 -8.93
N LEU A 205 -18.52 -9.60 -9.62
CA LEU A 205 -18.78 -8.27 -10.19
C LEU A 205 -19.92 -8.33 -11.20
N ARG A 206 -19.88 -9.30 -12.12
CA ARG A 206 -20.92 -9.48 -13.16
C ARG A 206 -22.28 -9.84 -12.56
N GLU A 207 -22.34 -10.74 -11.58
CA GLU A 207 -23.58 -11.12 -10.86
C GLU A 207 -24.22 -9.90 -10.18
N ARG A 208 -23.41 -8.95 -9.71
CA ARG A 208 -23.87 -7.71 -9.08
C ARG A 208 -24.22 -6.61 -10.08
N GLY A 209 -24.14 -6.88 -11.38
CA GLY A 209 -24.43 -5.90 -12.43
C GLY A 209 -23.42 -4.76 -12.49
N ILE A 210 -22.16 -5.03 -12.12
CA ILE A 210 -21.04 -4.08 -12.24
C ILE A 210 -20.44 -4.25 -13.64
N GLU A 211 -20.44 -3.16 -14.41
CA GLU A 211 -19.79 -3.11 -15.72
C GLU A 211 -18.27 -3.12 -15.55
N ILE A 212 -17.58 -3.99 -16.29
CA ILE A 212 -16.12 -4.11 -16.24
C ILE A 212 -15.56 -3.61 -17.56
N VAL A 213 -14.69 -2.59 -17.49
CA VAL A 213 -13.98 -2.01 -18.63
C VAL A 213 -12.49 -2.31 -18.48
N PRO A 214 -11.99 -3.39 -19.11
CA PRO A 214 -10.56 -3.76 -19.09
C PRO A 214 -9.78 -2.92 -20.11
N PHE A 215 -8.44 -2.97 -20.03
CA PHE A 215 -7.51 -2.23 -20.90
C PHE A 215 -7.70 -0.72 -20.88
N PHE A 216 -8.28 -0.19 -19.80
CA PHE A 216 -8.56 1.23 -19.66
C PHE A 216 -7.45 1.89 -18.81
N ASP A 217 -6.36 2.26 -19.46
CA ASP A 217 -5.28 3.06 -18.87
C ASP A 217 -5.61 4.55 -19.08
N VAL A 218 -5.66 5.32 -18.00
CA VAL A 218 -6.18 6.69 -18.06
C VAL A 218 -5.17 7.64 -18.68
N ASP A 219 -5.54 8.29 -19.78
CA ASP A 219 -4.78 9.37 -20.43
C ASP A 219 -5.05 10.73 -19.80
N LYS A 220 -6.34 11.10 -19.71
CA LYS A 220 -6.79 12.38 -19.17
C LYS A 220 -8.21 12.31 -18.60
N ILE A 221 -8.54 13.33 -17.83
CA ILE A 221 -9.91 13.53 -17.33
C ILE A 221 -10.32 14.98 -17.64
N ASP A 222 -11.51 15.15 -18.18
CA ASP A 222 -12.13 16.44 -18.36
C ASP A 222 -13.17 16.68 -17.23
N PRO A 223 -12.89 17.56 -16.26
CA PRO A 223 -13.80 17.85 -15.16
C PRO A 223 -15.08 18.57 -15.60
N GLU A 224 -15.04 19.34 -16.72
CA GLU A 224 -16.18 20.12 -17.22
C GLU A 224 -17.22 19.20 -17.88
N THR A 225 -16.74 18.30 -18.76
CA THR A 225 -17.62 17.31 -19.43
C THR A 225 -17.82 16.06 -18.58
N ARG A 226 -17.11 15.94 -17.45
CA ARG A 226 -17.12 14.76 -16.57
C ARG A 226 -16.79 13.48 -17.30
N THR A 227 -15.73 13.51 -18.10
CA THR A 227 -15.31 12.40 -18.95
C THR A 227 -13.92 11.94 -18.60
N ILE A 228 -13.73 10.62 -18.37
CA ILE A 228 -12.43 9.95 -18.27
C ILE A 228 -12.12 9.36 -19.64
N THR A 229 -10.95 9.66 -20.19
CA THR A 229 -10.50 9.15 -21.49
C THR A 229 -9.30 8.22 -21.29
N SER A 230 -9.32 7.05 -21.93
CA SER A 230 -8.19 6.10 -21.95
C SER A 230 -7.15 6.51 -23.00
N ILE A 231 -5.95 5.90 -22.93
CA ILE A 231 -4.89 6.07 -23.91
C ILE A 231 -5.36 5.63 -25.31
N GLU A 232 -6.25 4.64 -25.40
CA GLU A 232 -6.83 4.15 -26.65
C GLU A 232 -7.98 5.05 -27.16
N GLY A 233 -8.43 6.03 -26.38
CA GLY A 233 -9.50 6.97 -26.74
C GLY A 233 -10.89 6.52 -26.32
N ASP A 234 -11.03 5.44 -25.55
CA ASP A 234 -12.32 5.06 -24.95
C ASP A 234 -12.72 6.07 -23.88
N GLU A 235 -14.02 6.29 -23.70
CA GLU A 235 -14.54 7.30 -22.80
C GLU A 235 -15.54 6.72 -21.79
N ILE A 236 -15.45 7.20 -20.53
CA ILE A 236 -16.40 6.93 -19.47
C ILE A 236 -16.90 8.26 -18.92
N VAL A 237 -18.20 8.57 -19.14
CA VAL A 237 -18.87 9.71 -18.53
C VAL A 237 -19.34 9.32 -17.11
N TYR A 238 -19.13 10.22 -16.15
CA TYR A 238 -19.39 9.97 -14.73
C TYR A 238 -20.21 11.07 -14.06
N ASP A 239 -20.95 10.72 -13.03
CA ASP A 239 -21.50 11.66 -12.05
C ASP A 239 -20.64 11.71 -10.78
N LEU A 240 -20.05 10.59 -10.38
CA LEU A 240 -19.11 10.47 -9.28
C LEU A 240 -17.92 9.57 -9.68
N PRO A 241 -16.70 10.11 -9.83
CA PRO A 241 -15.51 9.34 -10.10
C PRO A 241 -14.84 8.93 -8.78
N ILE A 242 -14.27 7.73 -8.75
CA ILE A 242 -13.43 7.23 -7.65
C ILE A 242 -12.15 6.67 -8.28
N ILE A 243 -11.17 7.53 -8.45
CA ILE A 243 -9.96 7.21 -9.23
C ILE A 243 -8.77 7.08 -8.30
N ILE A 244 -8.13 5.91 -8.31
CA ILE A 244 -6.88 5.69 -7.60
C ILE A 244 -5.76 6.34 -8.40
N PRO A 245 -5.06 7.36 -7.83
CA PRO A 245 -4.04 8.11 -8.55
C PRO A 245 -2.80 7.27 -8.86
N PRO A 246 -1.94 7.73 -9.78
CA PRO A 246 -0.59 7.21 -9.95
C PRO A 246 0.23 7.33 -8.66
N PHE A 247 1.24 6.48 -8.52
CA PHE A 247 2.16 6.49 -7.39
C PHE A 247 3.59 6.68 -7.84
N ILE A 248 4.34 7.48 -7.08
CA ILE A 248 5.77 7.68 -7.25
C ILE A 248 6.52 7.48 -5.92
N GLY A 249 7.83 7.29 -6.00
CA GLY A 249 8.71 7.21 -4.85
C GLY A 249 8.72 8.49 -4.00
N ALA A 250 9.40 8.43 -2.87
CA ALA A 250 9.58 9.59 -2.00
C ALA A 250 10.48 10.64 -2.69
N ASP A 251 10.24 11.93 -2.36
CA ASP A 251 11.03 13.06 -2.85
C ASP A 251 12.37 13.17 -2.08
N ILE A 252 13.29 12.25 -2.42
CA ILE A 252 14.60 12.12 -1.80
C ILE A 252 15.66 12.08 -2.92
N ALA A 253 16.69 12.90 -2.81
CA ALA A 253 17.85 12.83 -3.69
C ALA A 253 18.76 11.66 -3.28
N TYR A 254 19.20 10.87 -4.26
CA TYR A 254 20.09 9.74 -4.03
C TYR A 254 21.44 9.94 -4.73
N GLU A 255 22.53 9.59 -4.04
CA GLU A 255 23.87 9.51 -4.61
C GLU A 255 24.43 8.10 -4.42
N PRO A 256 24.66 7.34 -5.51
CA PRO A 256 24.47 7.73 -6.90
C PRO A 256 22.97 7.72 -7.32
N ALA A 257 22.59 8.57 -8.27
CA ALA A 257 21.20 8.72 -8.71
C ALA A 257 20.61 7.47 -9.37
N ASN A 258 21.45 6.59 -9.93
CA ASN A 258 21.01 5.36 -10.63
C ASN A 258 20.56 4.22 -9.71
N VAL A 259 20.37 4.48 -8.42
CA VAL A 259 19.79 3.51 -7.46
C VAL A 259 18.27 3.61 -7.37
N VAL A 260 17.65 4.54 -8.10
CA VAL A 260 16.19 4.63 -8.27
C VAL A 260 15.81 4.46 -9.75
N ASP A 261 14.60 3.98 -10.00
CA ASP A 261 14.00 3.94 -11.31
C ASP A 261 13.38 5.30 -11.71
N ALA A 262 12.78 5.37 -12.90
CA ALA A 262 12.16 6.60 -13.42
C ALA A 262 10.98 7.10 -12.57
N SER A 263 10.33 6.22 -11.82
CA SER A 263 9.23 6.58 -10.89
C SER A 263 9.74 6.89 -9.47
N GLY A 264 11.06 6.87 -9.24
CA GLY A 264 11.66 7.15 -7.94
C GLY A 264 11.62 5.97 -6.95
N PHE A 265 11.34 4.75 -7.39
CA PHE A 265 11.43 3.56 -6.54
C PHE A 265 12.87 3.09 -6.42
N VAL A 266 13.31 2.75 -5.21
CA VAL A 266 14.67 2.29 -4.96
C VAL A 266 14.87 0.89 -5.52
N ILE A 267 15.89 0.74 -6.40
CA ILE A 267 16.22 -0.53 -7.05
C ILE A 267 16.87 -1.46 -6.05
N ALA A 268 16.19 -2.56 -5.73
CA ALA A 268 16.62 -3.53 -4.73
C ALA A 268 16.56 -4.96 -5.24
N ASP A 269 17.43 -5.82 -4.71
CA ASP A 269 17.35 -7.26 -4.93
C ASP A 269 16.09 -7.85 -4.31
N LYS A 270 15.34 -8.63 -5.08
CA LYS A 270 14.03 -9.13 -4.69
C LYS A 270 14.02 -10.08 -3.50
N ASN A 271 15.16 -10.72 -3.18
CA ASN A 271 15.25 -11.70 -2.11
C ASN A 271 15.93 -11.16 -0.84
N THR A 272 16.87 -10.24 -0.99
CA THR A 272 17.65 -9.68 0.11
C THR A 272 17.30 -8.24 0.43
N MET A 273 16.53 -7.57 -0.44
CA MET A 273 16.19 -6.14 -0.38
C MET A 273 17.42 -5.22 -0.40
N ARG A 274 18.61 -5.72 -0.74
CA ARG A 274 19.80 -4.89 -0.87
C ARG A 274 19.66 -3.92 -2.02
N VAL A 275 20.02 -2.67 -1.78
CA VAL A 275 20.05 -1.63 -2.80
C VAL A 275 21.14 -1.94 -3.81
N LYS A 276 20.85 -1.79 -5.09
CA LYS A 276 21.76 -2.07 -6.19
C LYS A 276 23.14 -1.41 -5.99
N GLY A 277 24.19 -2.23 -6.02
CA GLY A 277 25.57 -1.77 -5.90
C GLY A 277 26.04 -1.46 -4.46
N THR A 278 25.29 -1.90 -3.44
CA THR A 278 25.67 -1.73 -2.03
C THR A 278 25.54 -3.03 -1.24
N GLU A 279 26.29 -3.15 -0.14
CA GLU A 279 26.19 -4.27 0.80
C GLU A 279 25.48 -3.85 2.12
N THR A 280 25.44 -2.56 2.41
CA THR A 280 25.01 -1.98 3.69
C THR A 280 23.70 -1.18 3.60
N ALA A 281 23.16 -1.01 2.38
CA ALA A 281 21.89 -0.32 2.16
C ALA A 281 20.79 -1.29 1.71
N PHE A 282 19.61 -1.11 2.27
CA PHE A 282 18.42 -1.92 1.97
C PHE A 282 17.24 -1.03 1.65
N ALA A 283 16.30 -1.53 0.82
CA ALA A 283 15.02 -0.86 0.57
C ALA A 283 13.87 -1.83 0.80
N ILE A 284 12.89 -1.42 1.60
CA ILE A 284 11.76 -2.26 2.01
C ILE A 284 10.43 -1.54 1.82
N GLY A 285 9.37 -2.32 1.66
CA GLY A 285 8.00 -1.84 1.49
C GLY A 285 7.77 -1.20 0.13
N ASP A 286 6.74 -0.37 0.07
CA ASP A 286 6.19 0.14 -1.18
C ASP A 286 7.18 0.96 -2.02
N GLY A 287 8.18 1.60 -1.40
CA GLY A 287 9.19 2.42 -2.06
C GLY A 287 10.30 1.66 -2.78
N SER A 288 10.31 0.32 -2.74
CA SER A 288 11.28 -0.53 -3.43
C SER A 288 10.75 -1.05 -4.77
N THR A 289 11.65 -1.45 -5.68
CA THR A 289 11.27 -2.15 -6.93
C THR A 289 11.00 -3.64 -6.73
N THR A 290 10.94 -4.13 -5.49
CA THR A 290 10.66 -5.54 -5.20
C THR A 290 9.36 -5.97 -5.90
N PRO A 291 9.37 -7.03 -6.75
CA PRO A 291 8.23 -7.43 -7.58
C PRO A 291 7.19 -8.22 -6.77
N THR A 292 6.59 -7.57 -5.78
CA THR A 292 5.57 -8.11 -4.90
C THR A 292 4.43 -7.11 -4.75
N SER A 293 3.34 -7.50 -4.09
CA SER A 293 2.28 -6.54 -3.81
C SER A 293 2.79 -5.44 -2.86
N LYS A 294 2.58 -4.18 -3.22
CA LYS A 294 2.87 -3.04 -2.34
C LYS A 294 1.86 -3.02 -1.20
N SER A 295 2.22 -3.67 -0.09
CA SER A 295 1.30 -3.91 1.04
C SER A 295 2.04 -4.01 2.37
N GLY A 296 1.34 -3.70 3.47
CA GLY A 296 1.91 -3.79 4.82
C GLY A 296 2.43 -5.20 5.17
N VAL A 297 1.80 -6.27 4.66
CA VAL A 297 2.30 -7.64 4.91
C VAL A 297 3.62 -7.92 4.18
N ALA A 298 3.76 -7.46 2.92
CA ALA A 298 5.02 -7.56 2.21
C ALA A 298 6.13 -6.79 2.95
N ALA A 299 5.87 -5.53 3.30
CA ALA A 299 6.80 -4.70 4.07
C ALA A 299 7.19 -5.33 5.42
N HIS A 300 6.26 -6.01 6.11
CA HIS A 300 6.52 -6.76 7.34
C HIS A 300 7.54 -7.90 7.10
N LEU A 301 7.28 -8.75 6.11
CA LEU A 301 8.13 -9.91 5.82
C LEU A 301 9.51 -9.50 5.28
N GLU A 302 9.58 -8.44 4.48
CA GLU A 302 10.82 -7.82 4.02
C GLU A 302 11.63 -7.28 5.21
N ALA A 303 10.99 -6.57 6.14
CA ALA A 303 11.63 -6.05 7.35
C ALA A 303 12.20 -7.17 8.23
N GLN A 304 11.49 -8.28 8.40
CA GLN A 304 11.97 -9.45 9.14
C GLN A 304 13.17 -10.11 8.46
N ALA A 305 13.16 -10.21 7.13
CA ALA A 305 14.29 -10.74 6.38
C ALA A 305 15.52 -9.84 6.50
N VAL A 306 15.36 -8.52 6.35
CA VAL A 306 16.45 -7.53 6.48
C VAL A 306 17.01 -7.51 7.90
N ALA A 307 16.17 -7.59 8.94
CA ALA A 307 16.65 -7.66 10.33
C ALA A 307 17.59 -8.85 10.55
N LYS A 308 17.27 -10.02 10.01
CA LYS A 308 18.13 -11.21 10.07
C LYS A 308 19.42 -11.02 9.27
N ILE A 309 19.33 -10.48 8.05
CA ILE A 309 20.51 -10.22 7.20
C ILE A 309 21.48 -9.25 7.90
N ILE A 310 21.00 -8.16 8.48
CA ILE A 310 21.81 -7.21 9.26
C ILE A 310 22.43 -7.90 10.49
N ALA A 311 21.71 -8.84 11.12
CA ALA A 311 22.22 -9.62 12.25
C ALA A 311 23.26 -10.68 11.84
N GLY A 312 23.58 -10.83 10.55
CA GLY A 312 24.49 -11.84 10.01
C GLY A 312 23.88 -13.23 9.86
N GLU A 313 22.53 -13.33 9.94
CA GLU A 313 21.82 -14.58 9.77
C GLU A 313 21.39 -14.78 8.30
N PRO A 314 21.40 -16.01 7.78
CA PRO A 314 20.91 -16.28 6.43
C PRO A 314 19.39 -16.08 6.38
N ALA A 315 18.94 -15.16 5.52
CA ALA A 315 17.52 -14.94 5.28
C ALA A 315 17.27 -14.53 3.83
N LYS A 316 16.07 -14.89 3.33
CA LYS A 316 15.59 -14.48 2.01
C LYS A 316 14.09 -14.23 2.08
N TYR A 317 13.67 -13.16 1.45
CA TYR A 317 12.26 -12.94 1.15
C TYR A 317 11.89 -13.69 -0.14
N ASN A 318 10.77 -14.38 -0.15
CA ASN A 318 10.32 -15.21 -1.27
C ASN A 318 9.16 -14.59 -2.06
N GLY A 319 8.93 -13.28 -1.93
CA GLY A 319 7.84 -12.59 -2.62
C GLY A 319 6.46 -12.87 -2.04
N ARG A 320 6.38 -13.36 -0.82
CA ARG A 320 5.11 -13.72 -0.22
C ARG A 320 4.18 -12.52 -0.13
N THR A 321 3.03 -12.66 -0.79
CA THR A 321 1.88 -11.79 -0.61
C THR A 321 0.82 -12.51 0.23
N HIS A 322 0.14 -11.76 1.10
CA HIS A 322 -0.94 -12.26 1.94
C HIS A 322 -1.92 -11.12 2.25
N CYS A 323 -2.59 -10.64 1.20
CA CYS A 323 -3.46 -9.47 1.30
C CYS A 323 -4.90 -9.90 1.61
N PRO A 324 -5.47 -9.50 2.75
CA PRO A 324 -6.89 -9.70 3.02
C PRO A 324 -7.73 -8.78 2.14
N LEU A 325 -8.77 -9.32 1.50
CA LEU A 325 -9.67 -8.60 0.61
C LEU A 325 -11.11 -8.65 1.16
N ASP A 326 -11.72 -7.48 1.35
CA ASP A 326 -13.14 -7.35 1.72
C ASP A 326 -14.01 -7.51 0.46
N MET A 327 -14.92 -8.47 0.49
CA MET A 327 -15.82 -8.77 -0.62
C MET A 327 -17.22 -8.21 -0.39
N ALA A 328 -17.36 -7.27 0.55
CA ALA A 328 -18.63 -6.69 1.02
C ALA A 328 -19.59 -7.74 1.64
N PHE A 329 -20.71 -7.31 2.19
CA PHE A 329 -21.75 -8.15 2.81
C PHE A 329 -21.20 -9.17 3.83
N GLY A 330 -20.18 -8.78 4.60
CA GLY A 330 -19.55 -9.61 5.62
C GLY A 330 -18.80 -10.83 5.05
N ARG A 331 -18.38 -10.79 3.81
CA ARG A 331 -17.54 -11.82 3.19
C ARG A 331 -16.16 -11.25 2.89
N GLY A 332 -15.14 -12.11 2.94
CA GLY A 332 -13.75 -11.73 2.62
C GLY A 332 -12.99 -12.90 2.04
N THR A 333 -11.87 -12.60 1.43
CA THR A 333 -10.92 -13.58 0.92
C THR A 333 -9.50 -13.10 1.14
N PHE A 334 -8.50 -13.88 0.70
CA PHE A 334 -7.09 -13.53 0.76
C PHE A 334 -6.44 -13.73 -0.61
N VAL A 335 -5.53 -12.83 -0.96
CA VAL A 335 -4.62 -13.00 -2.08
C VAL A 335 -3.32 -13.54 -1.52
N ILE A 336 -3.02 -14.81 -1.77
CA ILE A 336 -1.86 -15.52 -1.22
C ILE A 336 -1.04 -16.08 -2.38
N GLY A 337 0.23 -15.73 -2.46
CA GLY A 337 1.18 -16.20 -3.46
C GLY A 337 2.62 -15.95 -3.03
N THR A 338 3.57 -16.43 -3.82
CA THR A 338 5.03 -16.16 -3.70
C THR A 338 5.61 -15.94 -5.10
N TYR A 339 6.92 -15.69 -5.21
CA TYR A 339 7.58 -15.62 -6.53
C TYR A 339 7.45 -16.92 -7.33
N ASP A 340 7.52 -18.07 -6.64
CA ASP A 340 7.58 -19.41 -7.25
C ASP A 340 6.24 -20.14 -7.23
N ALA A 341 5.26 -19.65 -6.46
CA ALA A 341 3.92 -20.23 -6.39
C ALA A 341 2.86 -19.22 -6.80
N PRO A 342 1.94 -19.59 -7.72
CA PRO A 342 0.91 -18.69 -8.20
C PRO A 342 -0.06 -18.30 -7.07
N VAL A 343 -0.76 -17.18 -7.27
CA VAL A 343 -1.82 -16.75 -6.36
C VAL A 343 -2.89 -17.84 -6.27
N ARG A 344 -3.29 -18.18 -5.04
CA ARG A 344 -4.30 -19.23 -4.77
C ARG A 344 -5.71 -18.73 -5.09
N LYS A 345 -6.52 -19.58 -5.69
CA LYS A 345 -7.95 -19.35 -5.85
C LYS A 345 -8.67 -19.62 -4.52
N LEU A 346 -9.10 -18.59 -3.85
CA LEU A 346 -9.72 -18.68 -2.52
C LEU A 346 -11.12 -18.03 -2.54
N PRO A 347 -12.22 -18.84 -2.53
CA PRO A 347 -13.57 -18.29 -2.47
C PRO A 347 -13.82 -17.44 -1.22
N PRO A 348 -14.65 -16.38 -1.31
CA PRO A 348 -14.97 -15.52 -0.17
C PRO A 348 -15.84 -16.25 0.86
N THR A 349 -15.50 -16.05 2.15
CA THR A 349 -16.25 -16.61 3.27
C THR A 349 -16.43 -15.59 4.40
N ARG A 350 -17.40 -15.83 5.30
CA ARG A 350 -17.57 -15.01 6.52
C ARG A 350 -16.38 -15.16 7.46
N LEU A 351 -15.80 -16.35 7.58
CA LEU A 351 -14.63 -16.59 8.42
C LEU A 351 -13.43 -15.73 7.98
N LYS A 352 -13.15 -15.68 6.67
CA LYS A 352 -12.05 -14.86 6.14
C LYS A 352 -12.29 -13.36 6.34
N HIS A 353 -13.55 -12.90 6.28
CA HIS A 353 -13.89 -11.54 6.66
C HIS A 353 -13.56 -11.26 8.13
N TRP A 354 -13.96 -12.14 9.05
CA TRP A 354 -13.61 -12.03 10.47
C TRP A 354 -12.10 -12.05 10.70
N MET A 355 -11.36 -12.87 9.98
CA MET A 355 -9.88 -12.87 10.04
C MET A 355 -9.29 -11.53 9.61
N LYS A 356 -9.82 -10.90 8.56
CA LYS A 356 -9.42 -9.54 8.14
C LYS A 356 -9.70 -8.52 9.24
N MET A 357 -10.87 -8.55 9.86
CA MET A 357 -11.23 -7.64 10.95
C MET A 357 -10.34 -7.86 12.19
N ALA A 358 -10.06 -9.11 12.53
CA ALA A 358 -9.14 -9.47 13.62
C ALA A 358 -7.72 -8.95 13.33
N PHE A 359 -7.22 -9.11 12.10
CA PHE A 359 -5.93 -8.57 11.69
C PHE A 359 -5.87 -7.05 11.86
N ALA A 360 -6.89 -6.32 11.41
CA ALA A 360 -6.97 -4.88 11.59
C ALA A 360 -6.99 -4.49 13.09
N ARG A 361 -7.67 -5.28 13.94
CA ARG A 361 -7.74 -5.06 15.39
C ARG A 361 -6.39 -5.26 16.10
N PHE A 362 -5.60 -6.23 15.63
CA PHE A 362 -4.29 -6.56 16.20
C PHE A 362 -3.12 -5.84 15.54
N TYR A 363 -3.38 -5.01 14.52
CA TYR A 363 -2.36 -4.32 13.76
C TYR A 363 -1.35 -3.57 14.63
N TRP A 364 -1.81 -2.75 15.57
CA TRP A 364 -0.94 -1.94 16.43
C TRP A 364 -0.03 -2.76 17.35
N ILE A 365 -0.48 -3.94 17.76
CA ILE A 365 0.30 -4.87 18.57
C ILE A 365 1.32 -5.58 17.69
N SER A 366 0.97 -5.89 16.45
CA SER A 366 1.88 -6.55 15.50
C SER A 366 3.11 -5.71 15.18
N LEU A 367 2.96 -4.39 15.06
CA LEU A 367 4.07 -3.48 14.83
C LEU A 367 5.16 -3.54 15.92
N ARG A 368 4.79 -3.90 17.14
CA ARG A 368 5.73 -4.08 18.27
C ARG A 368 6.45 -5.44 18.27
N GLY A 369 6.14 -6.32 17.32
CA GLY A 369 6.71 -7.66 17.24
C GLY A 369 6.13 -8.68 18.22
N TRP A 370 5.14 -8.31 19.07
CA TRP A 370 4.60 -9.20 20.09
C TRP A 370 3.82 -10.38 19.52
N LEU A 371 3.31 -10.26 18.31
CA LEU A 371 2.58 -11.32 17.60
C LEU A 371 3.46 -12.12 16.64
N GLU A 372 4.76 -11.85 16.57
CA GLU A 372 5.67 -12.48 15.62
C GLU A 372 5.72 -14.01 15.70
N PRO A 373 5.74 -14.65 16.88
CA PRO A 373 5.68 -16.10 16.96
C PRO A 373 4.38 -16.67 16.34
N MET A 374 3.26 -16.01 16.55
CA MET A 374 1.96 -16.40 15.98
C MET A 374 1.98 -16.22 14.44
N PHE A 375 2.48 -15.10 13.94
CA PHE A 375 2.57 -14.84 12.50
C PHE A 375 3.51 -15.83 11.82
N THR A 376 4.64 -16.16 12.42
CA THR A 376 5.59 -17.16 11.88
C THR A 376 4.88 -18.51 11.69
N VAL A 377 4.13 -18.98 12.68
CA VAL A 377 3.37 -20.24 12.56
C VAL A 377 2.27 -20.10 11.51
N TYR A 378 1.49 -19.04 11.56
CA TYR A 378 0.41 -18.79 10.60
C TYR A 378 0.91 -18.74 9.15
N PHE A 379 1.97 -18.00 8.90
CA PHE A 379 2.57 -17.92 7.56
C PHE A 379 3.13 -19.27 7.12
N LYS A 380 3.78 -20.03 7.99
CA LYS A 380 4.24 -21.38 7.66
C LYS A 380 3.10 -22.33 7.28
N LEU A 381 1.98 -22.30 8.03
CA LEU A 381 0.81 -23.13 7.75
C LEU A 381 0.05 -22.73 6.47
N THR A 382 0.12 -21.47 6.08
CA THR A 382 -0.58 -20.92 4.91
C THR A 382 0.34 -20.75 3.69
N GLU A 383 1.56 -21.27 3.74
CA GLU A 383 2.51 -21.16 2.63
C GLU A 383 1.98 -21.83 1.37
N PRO A 384 1.94 -21.12 0.23
CA PRO A 384 1.59 -21.74 -1.03
C PRO A 384 2.64 -22.79 -1.39
N ARG A 385 2.18 -23.94 -1.83
CA ARG A 385 3.08 -24.97 -2.38
C ARG A 385 3.21 -24.74 -3.88
N PRO A 386 4.41 -24.96 -4.45
CA PRO A 386 4.65 -24.85 -5.89
C PRO A 386 3.68 -25.67 -6.72
#